data_937d74b1d90c1c9ecbefa5928e6ab6ba
#
_entry.id   937d74b1d90c1c9ecbefa5928e6ab6ba
#
_cell.length_a   1.000
_cell.length_b   1.000
_cell.length_c   1.000
_cell.angle_alpha   90.00
_cell.angle_beta   90.00
_cell.angle_gamma   90.00
#
_symmetry.space_group_name_H-M   'P 1'
#
loop_
_entity.id
_entity.type
_entity.pdbx_description
1 polymer ?
#
loop_
_entity_poly.entity_id
_entity_poly.type
_entity_poly.pdbx_seq_one_letter_code
_entity_poly.pdbx_strand_id
1 'polypeptide(L)'
;MRVFKGRIVAPGTVTAEAVVSHAGFNTLASLQGALQFGDKKATCGDQNNPDLHGKELAGKALCLPQTIGSTTGGLVLYCACAMKRQPACMLFSKPIDSLAAAGSILASVWLPEVQMPVIDSLGEEFLDYVKDGMSIIINEDGTVNVV
;
A
#
# COMPACT_ATOMS: atom_id res chain seq x y z
N MET A 1 3.96 14.33 -16.08
CA MET A 1 3.19 14.25 -14.83
C MET A 1 1.71 14.03 -15.13
N ARG A 2 1.09 13.10 -14.44
CA ARG A 2 -0.36 12.89 -14.49
C ARG A 2 -0.96 12.93 -13.09
N VAL A 3 -2.19 13.41 -13.00
CA VAL A 3 -2.95 13.51 -11.75
C VAL A 3 -4.12 12.54 -11.81
N PHE A 4 -4.27 11.75 -10.75
CA PHE A 4 -5.37 10.81 -10.58
C PHE A 4 -6.14 11.15 -9.32
N LYS A 5 -7.42 10.81 -9.29
CA LYS A 5 -8.26 11.02 -8.12
C LYS A 5 -9.08 9.78 -7.85
N GLY A 6 -9.09 9.38 -6.58
CA GLY A 6 -9.89 8.27 -6.10
C GLY A 6 -10.60 8.64 -4.81
N ARG A 7 -10.99 7.60 -4.07
CA ARG A 7 -11.65 7.78 -2.77
C ARG A 7 -10.62 7.70 -1.65
N ILE A 8 -10.65 8.65 -0.73
CA ILE A 8 -9.80 8.63 0.47
C ILE A 8 -10.37 7.59 1.44
N VAL A 9 -9.60 6.53 1.70
CA VAL A 9 -9.93 5.51 2.71
C VAL A 9 -9.27 5.86 4.04
N ALA A 10 -7.99 6.21 4.00
CA ALA A 10 -7.27 6.75 5.14
C ALA A 10 -6.50 8.00 4.69
N PRO A 11 -6.60 9.10 5.45
CA PRO A 11 -6.03 10.38 5.02
C PRO A 11 -4.53 10.47 5.25
N GLY A 12 -3.91 11.42 4.60
CA GLY A 12 -2.52 11.79 4.80
C GLY A 12 -1.88 12.36 3.56
N THR A 13 -0.68 12.91 3.73
CA THR A 13 0.15 13.43 2.65
C THR A 13 1.46 12.66 2.63
N VAL A 14 1.97 12.36 1.45
CA VAL A 14 3.22 11.62 1.32
C VAL A 14 3.86 11.87 -0.03
N THR A 15 5.18 11.77 -0.06
CA THR A 15 5.97 11.65 -1.29
C THR A 15 6.80 10.41 -1.17
N ALA A 16 6.67 9.49 -2.11
CA ALA A 16 7.37 8.21 -2.08
C ALA A 16 7.56 7.64 -3.48
N GLU A 17 8.51 6.71 -3.58
CA GLU A 17 8.81 5.99 -4.82
C GLU A 17 7.83 4.83 -5.00
N ALA A 18 7.30 4.69 -6.20
CA ALA A 18 6.33 3.65 -6.52
C ALA A 18 6.96 2.27 -6.61
N VAL A 19 6.24 1.28 -6.09
CA VAL A 19 6.38 -0.15 -6.43
C VAL A 19 5.02 -0.63 -6.90
N VAL A 20 4.98 -1.35 -8.01
CA VAL A 20 3.73 -1.65 -8.72
C VAL A 20 3.50 -3.15 -8.83
N SER A 21 2.31 -3.58 -8.45
CA SER A 21 1.81 -4.94 -8.64
C SER A 21 0.62 -4.92 -9.60
N HIS A 22 0.65 -5.78 -10.60
CA HIS A 22 -0.51 -6.02 -11.47
C HIS A 22 -1.30 -7.25 -11.02
N ALA A 23 -0.78 -8.01 -10.05
CA ALA A 23 -1.46 -9.12 -9.40
C ALA A 23 -2.03 -8.69 -8.06
N GLY A 24 -3.01 -9.44 -7.56
CA GLY A 24 -3.54 -9.22 -6.21
C GLY A 24 -2.45 -9.30 -5.16
N PHE A 25 -2.50 -8.41 -4.19
CA PHE A 25 -1.52 -8.34 -3.10
C PHE A 25 -1.99 -9.22 -1.93
N ASN A 26 -1.32 -10.34 -1.72
CA ASN A 26 -1.57 -11.19 -0.57
C ASN A 26 -0.83 -10.60 0.63
N THR A 27 -1.54 -9.87 1.46
CA THR A 27 -0.96 -9.11 2.57
C THR A 27 -0.18 -10.01 3.53
N LEU A 28 -0.77 -11.12 3.93
CA LEU A 28 -0.12 -12.06 4.85
C LEU A 28 1.14 -12.66 4.24
N ALA A 29 1.03 -13.25 3.05
CA ALA A 29 2.17 -13.87 2.38
C ALA A 29 3.29 -12.88 2.09
N SER A 30 2.94 -11.64 1.77
CA SER A 30 3.92 -10.60 1.42
C SER A 30 4.67 -10.07 2.64
N LEU A 31 4.01 -9.89 3.78
CA LEU A 31 4.57 -9.16 4.92
C LEU A 31 4.91 -10.04 6.13
N GLN A 32 4.29 -11.21 6.28
CA GLN A 32 4.44 -12.03 7.50
C GLN A 32 5.90 -12.32 7.84
N GLY A 33 6.66 -12.80 6.89
CA GLY A 33 8.06 -13.16 7.12
C GLY A 33 8.91 -11.98 7.55
N ALA A 34 8.74 -10.85 6.87
CA ALA A 34 9.46 -9.64 7.18
C ALA A 34 9.15 -9.12 8.59
N LEU A 35 7.87 -9.11 8.96
CA LEU A 35 7.47 -8.66 10.29
C LEU A 35 7.93 -9.62 11.38
N GLN A 36 7.82 -10.92 11.12
CA GLN A 36 8.19 -11.97 12.07
C GLN A 36 9.70 -11.97 12.37
N PHE A 37 10.52 -11.73 11.36
CA PHE A 37 11.98 -11.77 11.48
C PHE A 37 12.63 -10.40 11.60
N GLY A 38 11.84 -9.33 11.74
CA GLY A 38 12.36 -7.98 11.99
C GLY A 38 13.04 -7.32 10.80
N ASP A 39 12.66 -7.68 9.59
CA ASP A 39 13.18 -7.06 8.37
C ASP A 39 12.63 -5.62 8.22
N LYS A 40 13.50 -4.63 8.42
CA LYS A 40 13.13 -3.22 8.35
C LYS A 40 12.71 -2.75 6.96
N LYS A 41 13.10 -3.48 5.93
CA LYS A 41 12.75 -3.17 4.54
C LYS A 41 11.37 -3.71 4.17
N ALA A 42 10.79 -4.56 5.00
CA ALA A 42 9.56 -5.28 4.70
C ALA A 42 9.62 -5.90 3.30
N THR A 43 10.66 -6.69 3.06
CA THR A 43 10.87 -7.37 1.78
C THR A 43 9.71 -8.31 1.50
N CYS A 44 9.09 -8.17 0.33
CA CYS A 44 7.94 -8.98 -0.04
C CYS A 44 8.31 -10.45 -0.16
N GLY A 45 7.66 -11.29 0.65
CA GLY A 45 7.92 -12.74 0.69
C GLY A 45 6.99 -13.58 -0.17
N ASP A 46 6.02 -12.97 -0.86
CA ASP A 46 5.05 -13.71 -1.66
C ASP A 46 5.65 -14.19 -2.98
N GLN A 47 5.99 -15.47 -3.04
CA GLN A 47 6.57 -16.10 -4.23
C GLN A 47 5.59 -16.16 -5.40
N ASN A 48 4.30 -16.02 -5.14
CA ASN A 48 3.27 -16.05 -6.18
C ASN A 48 3.02 -14.68 -6.81
N ASN A 49 3.69 -13.63 -6.33
CA ASN A 49 3.60 -12.29 -6.91
C ASN A 49 4.90 -11.96 -7.64
N PRO A 50 4.95 -12.12 -8.98
CA PRO A 50 6.20 -11.91 -9.73
C PRO A 50 6.63 -10.46 -9.78
N ASP A 51 5.70 -9.51 -9.60
CA ASP A 51 6.01 -8.10 -9.64
C ASP A 51 6.72 -7.62 -8.36
N LEU A 52 6.35 -8.18 -7.22
CA LEU A 52 6.79 -7.68 -5.91
C LEU A 52 7.79 -8.58 -5.18
N HIS A 53 7.82 -9.89 -5.50
CA HIS A 53 8.68 -10.82 -4.75
C HIS A 53 10.12 -10.31 -4.64
N GLY A 54 10.62 -10.23 -3.43
CA GLY A 54 11.98 -9.75 -3.15
C GLY A 54 12.16 -8.24 -3.14
N LYS A 55 11.11 -7.47 -3.43
CA LYS A 55 11.19 -6.00 -3.40
C LYS A 55 10.90 -5.46 -2.02
N GLU A 56 11.53 -4.33 -1.70
CA GLU A 56 11.30 -3.58 -0.49
C GLU A 56 9.94 -2.87 -0.54
N LEU A 57 9.13 -3.03 0.50
CA LEU A 57 7.80 -2.41 0.58
C LEU A 57 7.75 -1.27 1.60
N ALA A 58 8.56 -1.31 2.66
CA ALA A 58 8.57 -0.28 3.69
C ALA A 58 8.94 1.07 3.09
N GLY A 59 8.12 2.08 3.34
CA GLY A 59 8.36 3.43 2.85
C GLY A 59 8.14 3.64 1.36
N LYS A 60 7.61 2.64 0.65
CA LYS A 60 7.30 2.75 -0.78
C LYS A 60 5.83 3.05 -1.01
N ALA A 61 5.53 3.71 -2.12
CA ALA A 61 4.15 3.88 -2.58
C ALA A 61 3.71 2.59 -3.27
N LEU A 62 2.97 1.75 -2.57
CA LEU A 62 2.51 0.46 -3.08
C LEU A 62 1.27 0.67 -3.95
N CYS A 63 1.41 0.42 -5.25
CA CYS A 63 0.34 0.52 -6.24
C CYS A 63 -0.12 -0.89 -6.62
N LEU A 64 -1.42 -1.16 -6.50
CA LEU A 64 -1.94 -2.51 -6.61
C LEU A 64 -3.40 -2.51 -7.07
N PRO A 65 -3.89 -3.64 -7.64
CA PRO A 65 -5.31 -3.70 -7.99
C PRO A 65 -6.21 -3.94 -6.78
N GLN A 66 -5.84 -4.89 -5.93
CA GLN A 66 -6.64 -5.31 -4.77
C GLN A 66 -5.79 -6.16 -3.83
N THR A 67 -6.26 -6.35 -2.60
CA THR A 67 -5.68 -7.33 -1.69
C THR A 67 -6.41 -8.67 -1.84
N ILE A 68 -5.69 -9.75 -1.60
CA ILE A 68 -6.20 -11.11 -1.64
C ILE A 68 -5.67 -11.90 -0.44
N GLY A 69 -6.20 -13.10 -0.23
CA GLY A 69 -5.68 -14.06 0.74
C GLY A 69 -6.44 -14.05 2.05
N SER A 70 -5.69 -14.18 3.15
CA SER A 70 -6.23 -14.41 4.49
C SER A 70 -7.13 -13.29 5.01
N THR A 71 -8.13 -13.66 5.80
CA THR A 71 -8.97 -12.72 6.55
C THR A 71 -8.19 -11.94 7.60
N THR A 72 -6.95 -12.33 7.92
CA THR A 72 -6.07 -11.60 8.84
C THR A 72 -5.30 -10.46 8.17
N GLY A 73 -5.52 -10.21 6.87
CA GLY A 73 -4.79 -9.19 6.13
C GLY A 73 -4.85 -7.80 6.74
N GLY A 74 -6.01 -7.40 7.25
CA GLY A 74 -6.17 -6.12 7.94
C GLY A 74 -5.34 -6.03 9.22
N LEU A 75 -5.28 -7.11 9.98
CA LEU A 75 -4.44 -7.18 11.18
C LEU A 75 -2.96 -7.06 10.82
N VAL A 76 -2.55 -7.73 9.75
CA VAL A 76 -1.15 -7.67 9.27
C VAL A 76 -0.79 -6.24 8.87
N LEU A 77 -1.66 -5.52 8.17
CA LEU A 77 -1.44 -4.11 7.84
C LEU A 77 -1.30 -3.26 9.10
N TYR A 78 -2.18 -3.47 10.08
CA TYR A 78 -2.10 -2.76 11.36
C TYR A 78 -0.76 -3.04 12.04
N CYS A 79 -0.33 -4.29 12.11
CA CYS A 79 0.95 -4.68 12.70
C CYS A 79 2.13 -4.05 11.97
N ALA A 80 2.09 -3.98 10.64
CA ALA A 80 3.13 -3.32 9.86
C ALA A 80 3.25 -1.85 10.26
N CYS A 81 2.12 -1.16 10.41
CA CYS A 81 2.09 0.22 10.88
C CYS A 81 2.62 0.36 12.31
N ALA A 82 2.19 -0.52 13.23
CA ALA A 82 2.65 -0.50 14.62
C ALA A 82 4.16 -0.72 14.73
N MET A 83 4.72 -1.53 13.86
CA MET A 83 6.16 -1.82 13.81
C MET A 83 6.94 -0.81 12.96
N LYS A 84 6.25 0.16 12.35
CA LYS A 84 6.84 1.16 11.44
C LYS A 84 7.53 0.53 10.23
N ARG A 85 6.89 -0.51 9.69
CA ARG A 85 7.36 -1.27 8.52
C ARG A 85 6.39 -1.16 7.35
N GLN A 86 5.40 -0.28 7.46
CA GLN A 86 4.34 -0.14 6.48
C GLN A 86 4.84 0.50 5.17
N PRO A 87 4.16 0.26 4.05
CA PRO A 87 4.32 1.11 2.87
C PRO A 87 4.07 2.59 3.22
N ALA A 88 4.65 3.50 2.47
CA ALA A 88 4.38 4.93 2.65
C ALA A 88 2.91 5.25 2.38
N CYS A 89 2.32 4.56 1.41
CA CYS A 89 0.91 4.65 1.07
C CYS A 89 0.48 3.40 0.30
N MET A 90 -0.83 3.18 0.22
CA MET A 90 -1.41 2.13 -0.62
C MET A 90 -2.40 2.75 -1.60
N LEU A 91 -2.21 2.49 -2.88
CA LEU A 91 -2.97 3.08 -3.97
C LEU A 91 -3.61 1.97 -4.80
N PHE A 92 -4.92 1.85 -4.68
CA PHE A 92 -5.70 0.78 -5.29
C PHE A 92 -6.34 1.25 -6.58
N SER A 93 -6.23 0.46 -7.66
CA SER A 93 -6.98 0.74 -8.89
C SER A 93 -8.47 0.41 -8.72
N LYS A 94 -8.80 -0.61 -7.93
CA LYS A 94 -10.15 -1.08 -7.64
C LYS A 94 -10.61 -0.61 -6.26
N PRO A 95 -11.91 -0.76 -5.93
CA PRO A 95 -12.36 -0.56 -4.55
C PRO A 95 -11.64 -1.50 -3.58
N ILE A 96 -11.24 -0.96 -2.44
CA ILE A 96 -10.58 -1.74 -1.38
C ILE A 96 -11.57 -2.69 -0.71
N ASP A 97 -11.11 -3.87 -0.31
CA ASP A 97 -11.92 -4.79 0.49
C ASP A 97 -12.05 -4.29 1.95
N SER A 98 -13.08 -4.78 2.62
CA SER A 98 -13.41 -4.35 3.98
C SER A 98 -12.32 -4.69 5.00
N LEU A 99 -11.60 -5.78 4.82
CA LEU A 99 -10.56 -6.21 5.77
C LEU A 99 -9.34 -5.28 5.71
N ALA A 100 -8.85 -5.01 4.52
CA ALA A 100 -7.73 -4.09 4.33
C ALA A 100 -8.12 -2.67 4.74
N ALA A 101 -9.34 -2.24 4.43
CA ALA A 101 -9.86 -0.94 4.83
C ALA A 101 -9.91 -0.83 6.36
N ALA A 102 -10.43 -1.85 7.05
CA ALA A 102 -10.51 -1.86 8.51
C ALA A 102 -9.13 -1.72 9.15
N GLY A 103 -8.14 -2.50 8.69
CA GLY A 103 -6.78 -2.44 9.21
C GLY A 103 -6.14 -1.06 9.01
N SER A 104 -6.32 -0.49 7.82
CA SER A 104 -5.76 0.82 7.46
C SER A 104 -6.41 1.95 8.27
N ILE A 105 -7.74 1.91 8.42
CA ILE A 105 -8.49 2.93 9.19
C ILE A 105 -8.13 2.84 10.66
N LEU A 106 -8.09 1.64 11.24
CA LEU A 106 -7.71 1.46 12.64
C LEU A 106 -6.30 1.97 12.89
N ALA A 107 -5.36 1.70 11.99
CA ALA A 107 -4.01 2.23 12.11
C ALA A 107 -4.00 3.76 12.09
N SER A 108 -4.79 4.39 11.22
CA SER A 108 -4.86 5.85 11.13
C SER A 108 -5.41 6.50 12.41
N VAL A 109 -6.30 5.78 13.12
CA VAL A 109 -6.94 6.29 14.35
C VAL A 109 -6.11 5.98 15.60
N TRP A 110 -5.60 4.75 15.71
CA TRP A 110 -4.91 4.29 16.92
C TRP A 110 -3.41 4.52 16.92
N LEU A 111 -2.82 4.76 15.74
CA LEU A 111 -1.39 5.01 15.58
C LEU A 111 -1.19 6.37 14.87
N PRO A 112 -1.60 7.48 15.50
CA PRO A 112 -1.59 8.79 14.81
C PRO A 112 -0.20 9.27 14.41
N GLU A 113 0.86 8.74 15.02
CA GLU A 113 2.24 9.05 14.68
C GLU A 113 2.74 8.33 13.42
N VAL A 114 1.97 7.36 12.92
CA VAL A 114 2.31 6.60 11.72
C VAL A 114 1.38 7.00 10.59
N GLN A 115 1.94 7.40 9.46
CA GLN A 115 1.14 7.73 8.28
C GLN A 115 1.25 6.62 7.23
N MET A 116 0.08 6.17 6.78
CA MET A 116 -0.05 5.33 5.60
C MET A 116 -1.36 5.72 4.92
N PRO A 117 -1.37 6.81 4.14
CA PRO A 117 -2.58 7.15 3.38
C PRO A 117 -2.99 6.01 2.45
N VAL A 118 -4.29 5.81 2.33
CA VAL A 118 -4.86 4.80 1.45
C VAL A 118 -5.92 5.44 0.59
N ILE A 119 -5.77 5.30 -0.73
CA ILE A 119 -6.70 5.80 -1.72
C ILE A 119 -7.08 4.64 -2.62
N ASP A 120 -8.37 4.46 -2.85
CA ASP A 120 -8.87 3.40 -3.72
C ASP A 120 -9.65 3.95 -4.93
N SER A 121 -10.08 3.05 -5.78
CA SER A 121 -10.88 3.38 -6.96
C SER A 121 -10.20 4.38 -7.90
N LEU A 122 -8.87 4.31 -7.97
CA LEU A 122 -8.09 5.17 -8.86
C LEU A 122 -8.25 4.81 -10.34
N GLY A 123 -8.70 3.58 -10.64
CA GLY A 123 -8.96 3.14 -11.99
C GLY A 123 -7.79 2.41 -12.64
N GLU A 124 -8.10 1.69 -13.71
CA GLU A 124 -7.11 0.91 -14.45
C GLU A 124 -6.06 1.79 -15.14
N GLU A 125 -6.46 2.98 -15.60
CA GLU A 125 -5.52 3.93 -16.22
C GLU A 125 -4.39 4.31 -15.26
N PHE A 126 -4.69 4.45 -13.97
CA PHE A 126 -3.66 4.71 -12.96
C PHE A 126 -2.65 3.58 -12.93
N LEU A 127 -3.13 2.35 -12.79
CA LEU A 127 -2.25 1.19 -12.64
C LEU A 127 -1.45 0.91 -13.92
N ASP A 128 -2.02 1.19 -15.08
CA ASP A 128 -1.33 1.05 -16.35
C ASP A 128 -0.25 2.12 -16.56
N TYR A 129 -0.48 3.32 -16.03
CA TYR A 129 0.44 4.45 -16.19
C TYR A 129 1.64 4.37 -15.24
N VAL A 130 1.39 4.04 -13.96
CA VAL A 130 2.43 4.07 -12.93
C VAL A 130 3.43 2.92 -13.13
N LYS A 131 4.72 3.24 -12.98
CA LYS A 131 5.83 2.27 -13.10
C LYS A 131 6.70 2.33 -11.86
N ASP A 132 7.38 1.23 -11.58
CA ASP A 132 8.37 1.19 -10.51
C ASP A 132 9.36 2.35 -10.65
N GLY A 133 9.66 2.99 -9.55
CA GLY A 133 10.62 4.09 -9.49
C GLY A 133 10.03 5.47 -9.75
N MET A 134 8.80 5.58 -10.25
CA MET A 134 8.14 6.88 -10.40
C MET A 134 7.86 7.50 -9.04
N SER A 135 7.90 8.83 -8.97
CA SER A 135 7.58 9.56 -7.75
C SER A 135 6.07 9.71 -7.62
N ILE A 136 5.55 9.37 -6.45
CA ILE A 136 4.13 9.53 -6.09
C ILE A 136 4.03 10.63 -5.05
N ILE A 137 3.13 11.57 -5.30
CA ILE A 137 2.83 12.67 -4.36
C ILE A 137 1.34 12.64 -4.08
N ILE A 138 0.97 12.44 -2.80
CA ILE A 138 -0.42 12.48 -2.35
C ILE A 138 -0.64 13.79 -1.62
N ASN A 139 -1.65 14.54 -2.04
CA ASN A 139 -2.07 15.80 -1.43
C ASN A 139 -3.21 15.57 -0.44
N GLU A 140 -3.48 16.58 0.40
CA GLU A 140 -4.53 16.49 1.43
C GLU A 140 -5.92 16.23 0.85
N ASP A 141 -6.19 16.70 -0.36
CA ASP A 141 -7.48 16.50 -1.03
C ASP A 141 -7.64 15.11 -1.66
N GLY A 142 -6.64 14.24 -1.51
CA GLY A 142 -6.65 12.89 -2.05
C GLY A 142 -6.22 12.78 -3.50
N THR A 143 -5.75 13.87 -4.10
CA THR A 143 -5.18 13.77 -5.45
C THR A 143 -3.82 13.09 -5.41
N VAL A 144 -3.56 12.26 -6.43
CA VAL A 144 -2.34 11.48 -6.58
C VAL A 144 -1.62 11.98 -7.82
N ASN A 145 -0.47 12.59 -7.62
CA ASN A 145 0.40 13.04 -8.71
C ASN A 145 1.47 11.98 -8.98
N VAL A 146 1.57 11.55 -10.23
CA VAL A 146 2.57 10.57 -10.68
C VAL A 146 3.58 11.29 -11.57
N VAL A 147 4.82 11.31 -11.15
CA VAL A 147 5.89 12.03 -11.84
C VAL A 147 6.97 11.11 -12.38
#